data_733b0de19cc68e4d294d9dbad4cdfac1
#
_entry.id   733b0de19cc68e4d294d9dbad4cdfac1
#
_cell.length_a   1.000
_cell.length_b   1.000
_cell.length_c   1.000
_cell.angle_alpha   90.00
_cell.angle_beta   90.00
_cell.angle_gamma   90.00
#
_symmetry.space_group_name_H-M   'P 1'
#
loop_
_entity.id
_entity.type
_entity.pdbx_description
1 polymer ?
#
loop_
_entity_poly.entity_id
_entity_poly.type
_entity_poly.pdbx_seq_one_letter_code
_entity_poly.pdbx_strand_id
1 'polypeptide(L)'
;MVTHEWKEFEFLTSDLTKRFKLEHYSYKMIKGIDFYNLVLNFSQAFEHVTFKYENVKQIQIENDIAFVETEVGRYTGEYVFNSKNLFNPEINTQNSLLQQFEGWVIRTKKPSFNTEIGALMDFRLHQERGATFMYVLPTTAREALVEYTLFSEKVLDKEQYKVALENYIKDNLKIEAYEIIPKGYLF
;
A
#
# COMPACT_ATOMS: atom_id res chain seq x y z
N MET A 1 11.52 -4.72 12.54
CA MET A 1 10.28 -4.31 11.86
C MET A 1 10.51 -3.40 10.64
N VAL A 2 11.35 -2.33 10.71
CA VAL A 2 11.67 -1.52 9.53
C VAL A 2 12.48 -2.35 8.53
N THR A 3 11.96 -2.49 7.31
CA THR A 3 12.61 -3.28 6.23
C THR A 3 13.62 -2.42 5.47
N HIS A 4 13.27 -1.16 5.20
CA HIS A 4 14.14 -0.20 4.54
C HIS A 4 13.76 1.22 4.94
N GLU A 5 14.72 2.15 4.79
CA GLU A 5 14.56 3.56 5.14
C GLU A 5 15.19 4.43 4.05
N TRP A 6 14.42 5.41 3.53
CA TRP A 6 14.90 6.40 2.58
C TRP A 6 14.94 7.79 3.22
N LYS A 7 16.01 8.51 2.95
CA LYS A 7 16.18 9.91 3.34
C LYS A 7 16.06 10.87 2.16
N GLU A 8 16.05 10.34 0.95
CA GLU A 8 15.93 11.14 -0.28
C GLU A 8 14.84 10.58 -1.17
N PHE A 9 14.10 11.49 -1.82
CA PHE A 9 13.05 11.16 -2.78
C PHE A 9 13.18 11.96 -4.06
N GLU A 10 12.73 11.35 -5.14
CA GLU A 10 12.55 11.99 -6.42
C GLU A 10 11.07 12.14 -6.75
N PHE A 11 10.76 13.30 -7.32
CA PHE A 11 9.53 13.64 -7.99
C PHE A 11 9.87 13.87 -9.46
N LEU A 12 9.18 13.14 -10.36
CA LEU A 12 9.51 13.11 -11.77
C LEU A 12 8.30 13.44 -12.62
N THR A 13 8.50 14.33 -13.60
CA THR A 13 7.56 14.56 -14.71
C THR A 13 8.34 14.50 -16.02
N SER A 14 7.65 14.65 -17.19
CA SER A 14 8.33 14.74 -18.48
C SER A 14 9.41 15.84 -18.51
N ASP A 15 9.18 16.94 -17.80
CA ASP A 15 9.95 18.18 -17.91
C ASP A 15 10.75 18.51 -16.65
N LEU A 16 10.47 17.81 -15.54
CA LEU A 16 11.07 18.10 -14.24
C LEU A 16 11.52 16.84 -13.53
N THR A 17 12.77 16.88 -13.04
CA THR A 17 13.26 15.95 -12.01
C THR A 17 13.64 16.76 -10.80
N LYS A 18 12.95 16.55 -9.67
CA LYS A 18 13.28 17.22 -8.41
C LYS A 18 13.58 16.21 -7.32
N ARG A 19 14.73 16.34 -6.71
CA ARG A 19 15.15 15.54 -5.57
C ARG A 19 14.98 16.33 -4.28
N PHE A 20 14.44 15.65 -3.26
CA PHE A 20 14.21 16.19 -1.92
C PHE A 20 14.99 15.37 -0.92
N LYS A 21 15.67 16.04 -0.02
CA LYS A 21 16.29 15.42 1.15
C LYS A 21 15.40 15.66 2.36
N LEU A 22 15.09 14.58 3.07
CA LEU A 22 14.32 14.64 4.32
C LEU A 22 15.31 14.90 5.48
N GLU A 23 15.44 16.14 5.92
CA GLU A 23 16.44 16.52 6.94
C GLU A 23 16.10 15.98 8.34
N HIS A 24 14.83 16.05 8.73
CA HIS A 24 14.36 15.69 10.07
C HIS A 24 13.53 14.39 10.10
N TYR A 25 13.22 13.84 8.94
CA TYR A 25 12.35 12.68 8.78
C TYR A 25 13.00 11.64 7.88
N SER A 26 12.46 10.45 7.92
CA SER A 26 12.78 9.41 6.95
C SER A 26 11.51 8.67 6.58
N TYR A 27 11.47 8.18 5.38
CA TYR A 27 10.38 7.33 4.93
C TYR A 27 10.75 5.87 5.18
N LYS A 28 9.91 5.12 5.88
CA LYS A 28 10.21 3.76 6.30
C LYS A 28 9.23 2.78 5.70
N MET A 29 9.77 1.70 5.16
CA MET A 29 8.98 0.55 4.75
C MET A 29 8.88 -0.45 5.90
N ILE A 30 7.65 -0.88 6.19
CA ILE A 30 7.35 -1.94 7.14
C ILE A 30 6.52 -2.97 6.38
N LYS A 31 6.93 -4.25 6.44
CA LYS A 31 6.12 -5.33 5.89
C LYS A 31 4.92 -5.59 6.81
N GLY A 32 3.74 -5.77 6.22
CA GLY A 32 2.51 -6.04 6.98
C GLY A 32 2.66 -7.26 7.89
N ILE A 33 3.25 -8.35 7.39
CA ILE A 33 3.47 -9.57 8.19
C ILE A 33 4.35 -9.32 9.42
N ASP A 34 5.40 -8.50 9.31
CA ASP A 34 6.28 -8.17 10.43
C ASP A 34 5.55 -7.32 11.47
N PHE A 35 4.68 -6.40 11.01
CA PHE A 35 3.84 -5.60 11.88
C PHE A 35 2.82 -6.46 12.63
N TYR A 36 2.10 -7.33 11.93
CA TYR A 36 1.13 -8.23 12.57
C TYR A 36 1.78 -9.15 13.59
N ASN A 37 2.90 -9.75 13.24
CA ASN A 37 3.64 -10.62 14.16
C ASN A 37 4.12 -9.86 15.40
N LEU A 38 4.61 -8.62 15.22
CA LEU A 38 5.01 -7.78 16.36
C LEU A 38 3.84 -7.49 17.29
N VAL A 39 2.69 -7.06 16.73
CA VAL A 39 1.50 -6.71 17.51
C VAL A 39 0.96 -7.94 18.23
N LEU A 40 0.83 -9.08 17.54
CA LEU A 40 0.35 -10.32 18.14
C LEU A 40 1.25 -10.78 19.28
N ASN A 41 2.57 -10.81 19.08
CA ASN A 41 3.51 -11.21 20.12
C ASN A 41 3.50 -10.24 21.32
N PHE A 42 3.44 -8.93 21.06
CA PHE A 42 3.34 -7.93 22.12
C PHE A 42 2.06 -8.09 22.93
N SER A 43 0.93 -8.32 22.26
CA SER A 43 -0.38 -8.42 22.91
C SER A 43 -0.52 -9.67 23.79
N GLN A 44 0.26 -10.74 23.54
CA GLN A 44 0.27 -11.95 24.37
C GLN A 44 0.79 -11.72 25.79
N ALA A 45 1.52 -10.60 26.01
CA ALA A 45 1.99 -10.23 27.34
C ALA A 45 0.88 -9.65 28.24
N PHE A 46 -0.32 -9.41 27.72
CA PHE A 46 -1.43 -8.78 28.43
C PHE A 46 -2.58 -9.76 28.62
N GLU A 47 -2.83 -10.20 29.86
CA GLU A 47 -3.86 -11.20 30.20
C GLU A 47 -5.29 -10.75 29.85
N HIS A 48 -5.54 -9.43 29.77
CA HIS A 48 -6.84 -8.85 29.44
C HIS A 48 -7.07 -8.69 27.92
N VAL A 49 -6.10 -9.06 27.08
CA VAL A 49 -6.26 -9.01 25.61
C VAL A 49 -6.68 -10.40 25.10
N THR A 50 -7.78 -10.45 24.39
CA THR A 50 -8.30 -11.67 23.77
C THR A 50 -8.47 -11.50 22.27
N PHE A 51 -7.89 -12.42 21.49
CA PHE A 51 -8.09 -12.49 20.04
C PHE A 51 -9.22 -13.45 19.71
N LYS A 52 -10.15 -13.01 18.87
CA LYS A 52 -11.23 -13.83 18.35
C LYS A 52 -11.23 -13.78 16.83
N TYR A 53 -11.21 -14.94 16.19
CA TYR A 53 -11.22 -15.09 14.74
C TYR A 53 -12.62 -15.42 14.27
N GLU A 54 -13.47 -14.40 14.22
CA GLU A 54 -14.89 -14.53 13.92
C GLU A 54 -15.30 -13.50 12.85
N ASN A 55 -16.27 -13.87 12.02
CA ASN A 55 -16.84 -12.93 11.06
C ASN A 55 -17.80 -11.97 11.74
N VAL A 56 -17.46 -10.68 11.74
CA VAL A 56 -18.36 -9.63 12.23
C VAL A 56 -19.47 -9.42 11.21
N LYS A 57 -20.71 -9.61 11.62
CA LYS A 57 -21.91 -9.39 10.82
C LYS A 57 -22.37 -7.95 10.90
N GLN A 58 -22.46 -7.42 12.12
CA GLN A 58 -23.02 -6.10 12.39
C GLN A 58 -22.36 -5.45 13.59
N ILE A 59 -22.31 -4.11 13.58
CA ILE A 59 -21.95 -3.26 14.70
C ILE A 59 -23.10 -2.28 14.91
N GLN A 60 -23.59 -2.17 16.13
CA GLN A 60 -24.70 -1.29 16.51
C GLN A 60 -24.35 -0.53 17.80
N ILE A 61 -24.96 0.63 17.98
CA ILE A 61 -24.89 1.39 19.23
C ILE A 61 -26.30 1.50 19.77
N GLU A 62 -26.52 1.01 21.00
CA GLU A 62 -27.80 1.07 21.72
C GLU A 62 -27.52 1.61 23.13
N ASN A 63 -28.16 2.73 23.50
CA ASN A 63 -28.01 3.37 24.81
C ASN A 63 -26.54 3.61 25.20
N ASP A 64 -25.74 4.15 24.28
CA ASP A 64 -24.29 4.44 24.43
C ASP A 64 -23.40 3.21 24.65
N ILE A 65 -23.93 2.02 24.43
CA ILE A 65 -23.17 0.76 24.46
C ILE A 65 -23.01 0.26 23.02
N ALA A 66 -21.80 -0.07 22.66
CA ALA A 66 -21.51 -0.67 21.36
C ALA A 66 -21.69 -2.21 21.41
N PHE A 67 -22.37 -2.74 20.43
CA PHE A 67 -22.61 -4.17 20.25
C PHE A 67 -21.94 -4.63 18.95
N VAL A 68 -21.18 -5.71 19.05
CA VAL A 68 -20.59 -6.39 17.91
C VAL A 68 -21.22 -7.76 17.77
N GLU A 69 -21.94 -7.98 16.68
CA GLU A 69 -22.56 -9.27 16.37
C GLU A 69 -21.67 -10.03 15.40
N THR A 70 -21.37 -11.29 15.76
CA THR A 70 -20.60 -12.22 14.91
C THR A 70 -21.45 -13.44 14.53
N GLU A 71 -20.89 -14.36 13.79
CA GLU A 71 -21.55 -15.64 13.51
C GLU A 71 -21.64 -16.55 14.75
N VAL A 72 -20.84 -16.29 15.79
CA VAL A 72 -20.74 -17.12 16.98
C VAL A 72 -21.45 -16.52 18.19
N GLY A 73 -21.48 -15.17 18.29
CA GLY A 73 -22.08 -14.51 19.44
C GLY A 73 -22.16 -12.99 19.33
N ARG A 74 -22.62 -12.36 20.42
CA ARG A 74 -22.73 -10.91 20.56
C ARG A 74 -21.79 -10.45 21.68
N TYR A 75 -21.02 -9.43 21.40
CA TYR A 75 -20.06 -8.80 22.32
C TYR A 75 -20.45 -7.36 22.57
N THR A 76 -20.12 -6.84 23.73
CA THR A 76 -20.41 -5.45 24.14
C THR A 76 -19.13 -4.73 24.55
N GLY A 77 -19.09 -3.42 24.34
CA GLY A 77 -17.99 -2.57 24.77
C GLY A 77 -18.40 -1.10 24.83
N GLU A 78 -17.69 -0.33 25.62
CA GLU A 78 -17.83 1.14 25.62
C GLU A 78 -17.34 1.74 24.30
N TYR A 79 -16.30 1.14 23.71
CA TYR A 79 -15.70 1.60 22.47
C TYR A 79 -15.52 0.43 21.49
N VAL A 80 -15.75 0.70 20.21
CA VAL A 80 -15.44 -0.22 19.11
C VAL A 80 -14.66 0.53 18.06
N PHE A 81 -13.43 0.06 17.77
CA PHE A 81 -12.61 0.54 16.65
C PHE A 81 -12.81 -0.39 15.47
N ASN A 82 -13.43 0.11 14.42
CA ASN A 82 -13.84 -0.69 13.27
C ASN A 82 -13.01 -0.35 12.03
N SER A 83 -12.35 -1.36 11.44
CA SER A 83 -11.66 -1.26 10.14
C SER A 83 -12.41 -1.96 9.01
N LYS A 84 -13.52 -2.65 9.32
CA LYS A 84 -14.36 -3.30 8.29
C LYS A 84 -15.28 -2.26 7.68
N ASN A 85 -15.41 -2.28 6.37
CA ASN A 85 -16.35 -1.41 5.64
C ASN A 85 -17.79 -1.91 5.82
N LEU A 86 -18.34 -1.73 7.04
CA LEU A 86 -19.73 -2.04 7.39
C LEU A 86 -20.67 -0.88 7.05
N PHE A 87 -20.13 0.28 6.82
CA PHE A 87 -20.85 1.45 6.34
C PHE A 87 -20.54 1.60 4.86
N ASN A 88 -21.58 1.55 4.05
CA ASN A 88 -21.49 1.94 2.64
C ASN A 88 -21.98 3.40 2.60
N PRO A 89 -21.13 4.41 2.85
CA PRO A 89 -21.57 5.78 2.69
C PRO A 89 -22.01 5.93 1.24
N GLU A 90 -23.13 6.59 1.01
CA GLU A 90 -23.48 7.03 -0.34
C GLU A 90 -22.36 7.92 -0.86
N ILE A 91 -21.46 7.35 -1.66
CA ILE A 91 -20.35 8.07 -2.23
C ILE A 91 -20.94 8.96 -3.32
N ASN A 92 -20.88 10.28 -3.13
CA ASN A 92 -21.19 11.21 -4.20
C ASN A 92 -20.10 11.10 -5.28
N THR A 93 -20.39 10.33 -6.31
CA THR A 93 -19.45 10.03 -7.41
C THR A 93 -19.06 11.28 -8.21
N GLN A 94 -19.81 12.38 -8.10
CA GLN A 94 -19.48 13.64 -8.79
C GLN A 94 -18.22 14.31 -8.22
N ASN A 95 -17.91 14.08 -6.94
CA ASN A 95 -16.79 14.71 -6.24
C ASN A 95 -15.81 13.70 -5.64
N SER A 96 -15.85 12.45 -6.08
CA SER A 96 -15.02 11.38 -5.54
C SER A 96 -14.29 10.64 -6.67
N LEU A 97 -13.02 10.34 -6.44
CA LEU A 97 -12.23 9.46 -7.29
C LEU A 97 -11.88 8.19 -6.52
N LEU A 98 -11.81 7.08 -7.24
CA LEU A 98 -11.30 5.83 -6.71
C LEU A 98 -9.76 5.88 -6.75
N GLN A 99 -9.13 5.73 -5.59
CA GLN A 99 -7.71 5.45 -5.53
C GLN A 99 -7.50 3.95 -5.69
N GLN A 100 -6.74 3.57 -6.68
CA GLN A 100 -6.46 2.18 -6.99
C GLN A 100 -4.99 2.00 -7.35
N PHE A 101 -4.45 0.82 -7.05
CA PHE A 101 -3.04 0.55 -7.29
C PHE A 101 -2.78 -0.94 -7.50
N GLU A 102 -1.69 -1.23 -8.20
CA GLU A 102 -1.09 -2.56 -8.33
C GLU A 102 0.43 -2.41 -8.19
N GLY A 103 1.03 -3.16 -7.28
CA GLY A 103 2.47 -3.13 -7.03
C GLY A 103 3.12 -4.48 -7.25
N TRP A 104 4.32 -4.47 -7.85
CA TRP A 104 5.20 -5.63 -7.98
C TRP A 104 6.51 -5.40 -7.26
N VAL A 105 6.95 -6.38 -6.50
CA VAL A 105 8.36 -6.42 -6.12
C VAL A 105 9.11 -7.13 -7.22
N ILE A 106 10.03 -6.43 -7.84
CA ILE A 106 10.86 -6.98 -8.91
C ILE A 106 12.29 -7.18 -8.42
N ARG A 107 12.91 -8.26 -8.92
CA ARG A 107 14.31 -8.60 -8.68
C ARG A 107 15.06 -8.69 -10.00
N THR A 108 16.19 -7.99 -10.09
CA THR A 108 17.06 -7.98 -11.26
C THR A 108 18.32 -8.83 -11.02
N LYS A 109 18.90 -9.38 -12.11
CA LYS A 109 20.15 -10.16 -12.02
C LYS A 109 21.38 -9.27 -11.72
N LYS A 110 21.36 -8.03 -12.21
CA LYS A 110 22.43 -7.04 -11.98
C LYS A 110 21.92 -5.91 -11.08
N PRO A 111 22.81 -5.21 -10.34
CA PRO A 111 22.43 -3.99 -9.63
C PRO A 111 21.79 -2.98 -10.60
N SER A 112 20.54 -2.59 -10.33
CA SER A 112 19.74 -1.69 -11.17
C SER A 112 19.13 -0.53 -10.39
N PHE A 113 19.23 -0.53 -9.07
CA PHE A 113 18.57 0.44 -8.21
C PHE A 113 19.55 1.14 -7.27
N ASN A 114 19.28 2.42 -7.02
CA ASN A 114 19.92 3.17 -5.94
C ASN A 114 19.06 3.05 -4.68
N THR A 115 19.59 2.42 -3.65
CA THR A 115 18.87 2.17 -2.39
C THR A 115 18.65 3.38 -1.51
N GLU A 116 19.38 4.48 -1.76
CA GLU A 116 19.29 5.70 -0.97
C GLU A 116 18.10 6.59 -1.38
N ILE A 117 17.56 6.35 -2.59
CA ILE A 117 16.57 7.22 -3.22
C ILE A 117 15.33 6.45 -3.58
N GLY A 118 14.17 6.90 -3.12
CA GLY A 118 12.87 6.43 -3.58
C GLY A 118 12.24 7.41 -4.58
N ALA A 119 11.53 6.92 -5.60
CA ALA A 119 10.62 7.74 -6.38
C ALA A 119 9.23 7.62 -5.76
N LEU A 120 8.73 8.73 -5.17
CA LEU A 120 7.39 8.75 -4.56
C LEU A 120 6.30 9.01 -5.58
N MET A 121 6.58 9.81 -6.60
CA MET A 121 5.61 10.19 -7.62
C MET A 121 6.34 10.41 -8.94
N ASP A 122 6.34 9.40 -9.78
CA ASP A 122 6.83 9.49 -11.15
C ASP A 122 5.65 9.60 -12.11
N PHE A 123 5.38 10.83 -12.57
CA PHE A 123 4.29 11.15 -13.49
C PHE A 123 4.64 10.99 -14.97
N ARG A 124 5.79 10.41 -15.32
CA ARG A 124 6.18 10.15 -16.72
C ARG A 124 5.35 9.02 -17.35
N LEU A 125 4.04 9.09 -17.18
CA LEU A 125 3.03 8.17 -17.65
C LEU A 125 1.93 8.92 -18.39
N HIS A 126 1.16 8.20 -19.20
CA HIS A 126 -0.04 8.75 -19.80
C HIS A 126 -1.09 9.07 -18.75
N GLN A 127 -1.67 10.27 -18.81
CA GLN A 127 -2.63 10.80 -17.84
C GLN A 127 -4.09 10.74 -18.34
N GLU A 128 -4.35 9.99 -19.41
CA GLU A 128 -5.66 9.99 -20.10
C GLU A 128 -6.82 9.42 -19.27
N ARG A 129 -6.48 8.59 -18.26
CA ARG A 129 -7.49 7.90 -17.44
C ARG A 129 -7.71 8.52 -16.06
N GLY A 130 -6.97 9.55 -15.76
CA GLY A 130 -6.95 10.19 -14.45
C GLY A 130 -5.53 10.49 -13.97
N ALA A 131 -5.38 10.93 -12.73
CA ALA A 131 -4.05 11.21 -12.18
C ALA A 131 -3.29 9.90 -11.92
N THR A 132 -2.23 9.67 -12.69
CA THR A 132 -1.46 8.42 -12.71
C THR A 132 -0.01 8.66 -12.37
N PHE A 133 0.56 7.86 -11.48
CA PHE A 133 1.98 7.91 -11.15
C PHE A 133 2.52 6.55 -10.69
N MET A 134 3.84 6.41 -10.73
CA MET A 134 4.55 5.26 -10.18
C MET A 134 5.26 5.60 -8.88
N TYR A 135 5.22 4.65 -7.94
CA TYR A 135 6.22 4.55 -6.90
C TYR A 135 7.33 3.61 -7.35
N VAL A 136 8.59 3.98 -7.07
CA VAL A 136 9.72 3.07 -7.17
C VAL A 136 10.49 3.14 -5.86
N LEU A 137 10.42 2.09 -5.08
CA LEU A 137 10.96 2.02 -3.73
C LEU A 137 12.01 0.88 -3.65
N PRO A 138 13.29 1.18 -3.93
CA PRO A 138 14.36 0.19 -3.88
C PRO A 138 14.62 -0.25 -2.44
N THR A 139 14.63 -1.55 -2.19
CA THR A 139 15.01 -2.14 -0.89
C THR A 139 16.43 -2.68 -0.90
N THR A 140 16.92 -3.09 -2.07
CA THR A 140 18.31 -3.48 -2.32
C THR A 140 18.76 -2.96 -3.68
N ALA A 141 20.04 -3.06 -4.00
CA ALA A 141 20.54 -2.70 -5.33
C ALA A 141 19.91 -3.55 -6.48
N ARG A 142 19.22 -4.64 -6.14
CA ARG A 142 18.60 -5.56 -7.11
C ARG A 142 17.10 -5.72 -6.94
N GLU A 143 16.51 -5.20 -5.87
CA GLU A 143 15.08 -5.34 -5.58
C GLU A 143 14.45 -3.98 -5.34
N ALA A 144 13.26 -3.78 -5.92
CA ALA A 144 12.43 -2.61 -5.67
C ALA A 144 10.94 -2.98 -5.73
N LEU A 145 10.13 -2.30 -4.92
CA LEU A 145 8.70 -2.20 -5.18
C LEU A 145 8.49 -1.20 -6.31
N VAL A 146 7.79 -1.61 -7.35
CA VAL A 146 7.29 -0.75 -8.43
C VAL A 146 5.77 -0.81 -8.38
N GLU A 147 5.13 0.32 -8.13
CA GLU A 147 3.69 0.38 -7.92
C GLU A 147 3.05 1.44 -8.80
N TYR A 148 2.08 1.01 -9.59
CA TYR A 148 1.23 1.86 -10.40
C TYR A 148 0.05 2.32 -9.56
N THR A 149 -0.11 3.63 -9.41
CA THR A 149 -1.23 4.25 -8.69
C THR A 149 -2.03 5.14 -9.63
N LEU A 150 -3.35 5.05 -9.53
CA LEU A 150 -4.28 5.79 -10.36
C LEU A 150 -5.44 6.32 -9.51
N PHE A 151 -5.77 7.60 -9.71
CA PHE A 151 -7.03 8.20 -9.24
C PHE A 151 -7.95 8.38 -10.45
N SER A 152 -9.06 7.64 -10.49
CA SER A 152 -10.00 7.66 -11.60
C SER A 152 -11.43 7.35 -11.17
N GLU A 153 -12.38 7.55 -12.08
CA GLU A 153 -13.79 7.21 -11.85
C GLU A 153 -14.05 5.70 -11.90
N LYS A 154 -13.22 4.95 -12.64
CA LYS A 154 -13.41 3.52 -12.89
C LYS A 154 -12.17 2.72 -12.55
N VAL A 155 -12.38 1.55 -11.98
CA VAL A 155 -11.29 0.59 -11.69
C VAL A 155 -10.77 -0.01 -12.98
N LEU A 156 -9.44 -0.14 -13.10
CA LEU A 156 -8.79 -0.85 -14.19
C LEU A 156 -8.94 -2.37 -14.00
N ASP A 157 -8.90 -3.10 -15.11
CA ASP A 157 -8.73 -4.55 -15.07
C ASP A 157 -7.25 -4.94 -14.82
N LYS A 158 -7.05 -6.20 -14.45
CA LYS A 158 -5.69 -6.70 -14.10
C LYS A 158 -4.70 -6.62 -15.25
N GLU A 159 -5.13 -6.81 -16.49
CA GLU A 159 -4.24 -6.75 -17.65
C GLU A 159 -3.78 -5.32 -17.92
N GLN A 160 -4.64 -4.33 -17.68
CA GLN A 160 -4.28 -2.93 -17.84
C GLN A 160 -3.18 -2.50 -16.85
N TYR A 161 -3.25 -2.96 -15.59
CA TYR A 161 -2.16 -2.74 -14.62
C TYR A 161 -0.88 -3.41 -15.04
N LYS A 162 -0.96 -4.66 -15.47
CA LYS A 162 0.20 -5.43 -15.91
C LYS A 162 0.91 -4.74 -17.06
N VAL A 163 0.19 -4.36 -18.11
CA VAL A 163 0.75 -3.66 -19.27
C VAL A 163 1.40 -2.33 -18.87
N ALA A 164 0.75 -1.56 -17.96
CA ALA A 164 1.31 -0.30 -17.48
C ALA A 164 2.63 -0.50 -16.71
N LEU A 165 2.68 -1.49 -15.82
CA LEU A 165 3.89 -1.83 -15.06
C LEU A 165 5.01 -2.33 -15.97
N GLU A 166 4.74 -3.25 -16.90
CA GLU A 166 5.71 -3.78 -17.85
C GLU A 166 6.32 -2.67 -18.72
N ASN A 167 5.48 -1.80 -19.28
CA ASN A 167 5.93 -0.67 -20.09
C ASN A 167 6.79 0.30 -19.27
N TYR A 168 6.35 0.65 -18.06
CA TYR A 168 7.12 1.54 -17.20
C TYR A 168 8.49 0.96 -16.84
N ILE A 169 8.54 -0.30 -16.43
CA ILE A 169 9.80 -0.99 -16.08
C ILE A 169 10.75 -0.99 -17.27
N LYS A 170 10.26 -1.29 -18.46
CA LYS A 170 11.06 -1.29 -19.69
C LYS A 170 11.46 0.12 -20.11
N ASP A 171 10.51 1.03 -20.21
CA ASP A 171 10.71 2.31 -20.90
C ASP A 171 11.28 3.41 -20.00
N ASN A 172 10.96 3.40 -18.71
CA ASN A 172 11.42 4.40 -17.75
C ASN A 172 12.59 3.90 -16.90
N LEU A 173 12.52 2.67 -16.39
CA LEU A 173 13.61 2.09 -15.59
C LEU A 173 14.70 1.44 -16.45
N LYS A 174 14.46 1.21 -17.76
CA LYS A 174 15.39 0.55 -18.70
C LYS A 174 15.80 -0.85 -18.25
N ILE A 175 14.87 -1.58 -17.63
CA ILE A 175 15.06 -2.95 -17.16
C ILE A 175 14.33 -3.89 -18.11
N GLU A 176 15.10 -4.75 -18.81
CA GLU A 176 14.56 -5.72 -19.78
C GLU A 176 14.26 -7.09 -19.16
N ALA A 177 15.00 -7.47 -18.11
CA ALA A 177 14.88 -8.79 -17.49
C ALA A 177 14.81 -8.67 -15.96
N TYR A 178 13.72 -9.15 -15.41
CA TYR A 178 13.45 -9.19 -13.97
C TYR A 178 12.57 -10.39 -13.62
N GLU A 179 12.55 -10.72 -12.34
CA GLU A 179 11.64 -11.68 -11.71
C GLU A 179 10.64 -10.92 -10.85
N ILE A 180 9.37 -11.29 -10.92
CA ILE A 180 8.35 -10.77 -10.00
C ILE A 180 8.33 -11.65 -8.77
N ILE A 181 8.59 -11.07 -7.60
CA ILE A 181 8.52 -11.77 -6.32
C ILE A 181 7.05 -11.89 -5.91
N PRO A 182 6.56 -13.11 -5.58
CA PRO A 182 5.16 -13.30 -5.19
C PRO A 182 4.74 -12.45 -3.99
N LYS A 183 3.50 -11.94 -4.03
CA LYS A 183 2.91 -11.02 -2.99
C LYS A 183 2.94 -11.56 -1.56
N GLY A 184 3.06 -12.86 -1.32
CA GLY A 184 3.10 -13.46 0.01
C GLY A 184 4.25 -13.00 0.92
N TYR A 185 5.18 -12.23 0.40
CA TYR A 185 6.31 -11.68 1.16
C TYR A 185 6.16 -10.21 1.59
N LEU A 186 5.10 -9.51 1.17
CA LEU A 186 4.99 -8.05 1.36
C LEU A 186 3.74 -7.57 2.11
N PHE A 187 2.64 -8.32 2.10
CA PHE A 187 1.38 -7.87 2.69
C PHE A 187 0.80 -8.94 3.61
#